data_ad4e566d3131f9f8186bac65eca9f53e
#
_entry.id   ad4e566d3131f9f8186bac65eca9f53e
#
_cell.length_a   1.000
_cell.length_b   1.000
_cell.length_c   1.000
_cell.angle_alpha   90.00
_cell.angle_beta   90.00
_cell.angle_gamma   90.00
#
_symmetry.space_group_name_H-M   'P 1'
#
loop_
_entity.id
_entity.type
_entity.pdbx_description
1 polymer ?
#
loop_
_entity_poly.entity_id
_entity_poly.type
_entity_poly.pdbx_seq_one_letter_code
_entity_poly.pdbx_strand_id
1 'polypeptide(L)'
;KLGAQVPLAGPATLVPHDFATLGVEVSHDLRAALADADAVMLLRIQHERQSQSSTHFPSLGEYTSMFGLNERRASWLKPEAIIMHPGPVNRGVELDSALADSKRSVILDQVTNGLAIRMAVLYLCGVTADLEKKEEGG
;
A
#
# COMPACT_ATOMS: atom_id res chain seq x y z
N LYS A 1 6.95 8.07 11.78
CA LYS A 1 8.21 8.30 12.50
C LYS A 1 9.30 8.97 11.64
N LEU A 2 9.18 8.93 10.31
CA LEU A 2 10.11 9.59 9.38
C LEU A 2 9.62 10.95 8.88
N GLY A 3 8.55 11.49 9.49
CA GLY A 3 7.98 12.79 9.13
C GLY A 3 6.97 12.75 7.97
N ALA A 4 6.68 11.59 7.40
CA ALA A 4 5.67 11.47 6.37
C ALA A 4 4.25 11.57 6.98
N GLN A 5 3.36 12.29 6.32
CA GLN A 5 1.92 12.27 6.59
C GLN A 5 1.31 11.12 5.79
N VAL A 6 0.64 10.20 6.46
CA VAL A 6 0.11 8.99 5.83
C VAL A 6 -1.39 8.88 6.11
N PRO A 7 -2.25 9.39 5.22
CA PRO A 7 -3.68 9.10 5.28
C PRO A 7 -3.96 7.67 4.83
N LEU A 8 -4.86 6.99 5.53
CA LEU A 8 -5.44 5.71 5.12
C LEU A 8 -6.81 5.97 4.51
N ALA A 9 -7.02 5.50 3.28
CA ALA A 9 -8.30 5.67 2.59
C ALA A 9 -8.89 4.32 2.16
N GLY A 10 -10.17 4.14 2.44
CA GLY A 10 -10.89 2.92 2.09
C GLY A 10 -12.28 2.83 2.70
N PRO A 11 -13.04 1.74 2.41
CA PRO A 11 -14.31 1.49 3.06
C PRO A 11 -14.15 1.37 4.59
N ALA A 12 -15.11 1.85 5.36
CA ALA A 12 -15.07 1.81 6.82
C ALA A 12 -14.87 0.39 7.38
N THR A 13 -15.32 -0.63 6.64
CA THR A 13 -15.15 -2.04 7.00
C THR A 13 -13.69 -2.53 6.87
N LEU A 14 -12.87 -1.89 6.05
CA LEU A 14 -11.45 -2.22 5.85
C LEU A 14 -10.52 -1.23 6.56
N VAL A 15 -10.96 0.01 6.72
CA VAL A 15 -10.22 1.11 7.33
C VAL A 15 -11.06 1.71 8.45
N PRO A 16 -11.24 0.99 9.58
CA PRO A 16 -11.97 1.51 10.72
C PRO A 16 -11.26 2.73 11.34
N HIS A 17 -12.04 3.62 11.96
CA HIS A 17 -11.50 4.82 12.61
C HIS A 17 -10.47 4.53 13.71
N ASP A 18 -10.48 3.34 14.29
CA ASP A 18 -9.52 2.92 15.33
C ASP A 18 -8.07 2.99 14.85
N PHE A 19 -7.81 2.94 13.52
CA PHE A 19 -6.47 3.16 12.99
C PHE A 19 -5.90 4.55 13.27
N ALA A 20 -6.73 5.54 13.59
CA ALA A 20 -6.27 6.85 14.02
C ALA A 20 -5.41 6.78 15.29
N THR A 21 -5.59 5.77 16.14
CA THR A 21 -4.75 5.54 17.33
C THR A 21 -3.28 5.24 16.98
N LEU A 22 -3.00 4.83 15.73
CA LEU A 22 -1.64 4.62 15.22
C LEU A 22 -0.96 5.92 14.75
N GLY A 23 -1.65 7.06 14.88
CA GLY A 23 -1.14 8.36 14.44
C GLY A 23 -1.24 8.60 12.93
N VAL A 24 -2.18 7.92 12.26
CA VAL A 24 -2.51 8.11 10.85
C VAL A 24 -3.87 8.79 10.71
N GLU A 25 -4.05 9.54 9.64
CA GLU A 25 -5.36 10.09 9.27
C GLU A 25 -6.20 9.00 8.60
N VAL A 26 -7.47 8.87 8.98
CA VAL A 26 -8.42 7.92 8.38
C VAL A 26 -9.44 8.71 7.56
N SER A 27 -9.58 8.36 6.29
CA SER A 27 -10.54 8.98 5.37
C SER A 27 -11.37 7.91 4.64
N HIS A 28 -12.67 8.14 4.53
CA HIS A 28 -13.56 7.38 3.66
C HIS A 28 -13.92 8.14 2.39
N ASP A 29 -13.38 9.36 2.23
CA ASP A 29 -13.42 10.15 0.99
C ASP A 29 -12.10 10.01 0.24
N LEU A 30 -12.13 9.15 -0.80
CA LEU A 30 -10.95 8.91 -1.63
C LEU A 30 -10.46 10.18 -2.32
N ARG A 31 -11.35 11.10 -2.69
CA ARG A 31 -10.97 12.34 -3.36
C ARG A 31 -10.17 13.24 -2.42
N ALA A 32 -10.65 13.41 -1.20
CA ALA A 32 -9.93 14.18 -0.18
C ALA A 32 -8.56 13.56 0.13
N ALA A 33 -8.49 12.23 0.25
CA ALA A 33 -7.24 11.53 0.54
C ALA A 33 -6.20 11.59 -0.61
N LEU A 34 -6.64 11.67 -1.88
CA LEU A 34 -5.75 11.75 -3.04
C LEU A 34 -5.32 13.19 -3.36
N ALA A 35 -6.10 14.17 -2.94
CA ALA A 35 -5.86 15.57 -3.26
C ALA A 35 -4.45 16.01 -2.84
N ASP A 36 -3.61 16.40 -2.76
CA ASP A 36 -2.26 16.79 -2.34
C ASP A 36 -1.28 15.64 -2.09
N ALA A 37 -1.65 14.40 -2.42
CA ALA A 37 -0.75 13.25 -2.21
C ALA A 37 0.45 13.29 -3.17
N ASP A 38 1.64 13.04 -2.63
CA ASP A 38 2.89 12.89 -3.39
C ASP A 38 3.08 11.45 -3.89
N ALA A 39 2.49 10.50 -3.20
CA ALA A 39 2.51 9.08 -3.55
C ALA A 39 1.19 8.41 -3.15
N VAL A 40 0.72 7.46 -3.93
CA VAL A 40 -0.37 6.58 -3.56
C VAL A 40 0.13 5.14 -3.53
N MET A 41 -0.02 4.49 -2.36
CA MET A 41 0.27 3.08 -2.17
C MET A 41 -1.04 2.31 -2.18
N LEU A 42 -1.28 1.55 -3.24
CA LEU A 42 -2.44 0.68 -3.33
C LEU A 42 -2.16 -0.67 -2.69
N LEU A 43 -3.20 -1.34 -2.21
CA LEU A 43 -3.09 -2.67 -1.62
C LEU A 43 -4.03 -3.64 -2.34
N ARG A 44 -3.56 -4.87 -2.51
CA ARG A 44 -4.34 -5.93 -3.12
C ARG A 44 -5.55 -6.30 -2.27
N ILE A 45 -6.71 -6.38 -2.91
CA ILE A 45 -7.90 -6.96 -2.32
C ILE A 45 -7.79 -8.49 -2.38
N GLN A 46 -7.73 -9.14 -1.20
CA GLN A 46 -7.58 -10.59 -1.09
C GLN A 46 -8.95 -11.25 -0.97
N HIS A 47 -9.51 -11.65 -2.11
CA HIS A 47 -10.81 -12.35 -2.17
C HIS A 47 -10.85 -13.65 -1.40
N GLU A 48 -9.76 -14.40 -1.48
CA GLU A 48 -9.67 -15.76 -0.96
C GLU A 48 -9.87 -15.81 0.57
N ARG A 49 -9.50 -14.75 1.26
CA ARG A 49 -9.63 -14.65 2.72
C ARG A 49 -10.99 -14.15 3.18
N GLN A 50 -11.77 -13.56 2.29
CA GLN A 50 -13.03 -12.91 2.65
C GLN A 50 -14.21 -13.86 2.55
N SER A 51 -14.14 -14.92 1.75
CA SER A 51 -15.16 -15.97 1.66
C SER A 51 -15.31 -16.78 2.97
N GLN A 52 -14.36 -16.68 3.90
CA GLN A 52 -14.39 -17.36 5.19
C GLN A 52 -14.79 -16.44 6.36
N SER A 53 -14.82 -15.13 6.17
CA SER A 53 -15.27 -14.18 7.19
C SER A 53 -16.64 -13.63 6.81
N SER A 54 -17.62 -13.82 7.68
CA SER A 54 -19.01 -13.35 7.56
C SER A 54 -19.16 -11.81 7.62
N THR A 55 -18.11 -11.04 7.44
CA THR A 55 -18.09 -9.60 7.64
C THR A 55 -18.08 -8.85 6.31
N HIS A 56 -19.16 -8.20 6.04
CA HIS A 56 -19.45 -6.90 5.38
C HIS A 56 -18.38 -6.30 4.44
N PHE A 57 -17.68 -7.12 3.66
CA PHE A 57 -16.84 -6.60 2.59
C PHE A 57 -17.74 -6.13 1.43
N PRO A 58 -17.53 -4.92 0.91
CA PRO A 58 -18.23 -4.50 -0.30
C PRO A 58 -17.91 -5.48 -1.45
N SER A 59 -18.86 -5.69 -2.35
CA SER A 59 -18.59 -6.48 -3.54
C SER A 59 -17.38 -5.90 -4.29
N LEU A 60 -16.66 -6.71 -5.09
CA LEU A 60 -15.55 -6.18 -5.91
C LEU A 60 -15.96 -5.03 -6.78
N GLY A 61 -17.15 -5.15 -7.42
CA GLY A 61 -17.69 -4.08 -8.25
C GLY A 61 -17.92 -2.80 -7.47
N GLU A 62 -18.42 -2.91 -6.25
CA GLU A 62 -18.62 -1.76 -5.36
C GLU A 62 -17.28 -1.16 -4.92
N TYR A 63 -16.33 -2.00 -4.50
CA TYR A 63 -14.99 -1.53 -4.15
C TYR A 63 -14.33 -0.81 -5.35
N THR A 64 -14.32 -1.42 -6.52
CA THR A 64 -13.75 -0.83 -7.73
C THR A 64 -14.43 0.49 -8.08
N SER A 65 -15.77 0.53 -7.98
CA SER A 65 -16.54 1.74 -8.29
C SER A 65 -16.29 2.89 -7.33
N MET A 66 -15.96 2.61 -6.06
CA MET A 66 -15.76 3.61 -5.01
C MET A 66 -14.29 3.94 -4.77
N PHE A 67 -13.40 2.94 -4.78
CA PHE A 67 -12.01 3.05 -4.33
C PHE A 67 -10.95 2.65 -5.36
N GLY A 68 -11.31 1.93 -6.45
CA GLY A 68 -10.35 1.59 -7.50
C GLY A 68 -9.72 2.84 -8.14
N LEU A 69 -8.40 2.87 -8.30
CA LEU A 69 -7.69 3.97 -8.94
C LEU A 69 -7.76 3.82 -10.47
N ASN A 70 -8.51 4.71 -11.10
CA ASN A 70 -8.63 4.84 -12.55
C ASN A 70 -8.09 6.21 -13.01
N GLU A 71 -8.04 6.46 -14.32
CA GLU A 71 -7.51 7.71 -14.89
C GLU A 71 -8.21 8.97 -14.33
N ARG A 72 -9.54 8.94 -14.20
CA ARG A 72 -10.30 10.04 -13.61
C ARG A 72 -9.85 10.35 -12.19
N ARG A 73 -9.61 9.33 -11.37
CA ARG A 73 -9.18 9.50 -9.98
C ARG A 73 -7.71 9.85 -9.88
N ALA A 74 -6.89 9.32 -10.78
CA ALA A 74 -5.49 9.69 -10.89
C ALA A 74 -5.28 11.18 -11.23
N SER A 75 -6.27 11.84 -11.84
CA SER A 75 -6.21 13.28 -12.06
C SER A 75 -6.42 14.12 -10.79
N TRP A 76 -6.84 13.52 -9.68
CA TRP A 76 -6.94 14.19 -8.38
C TRP A 76 -5.61 14.26 -7.64
N LEU A 77 -4.66 13.41 -8.00
CA LEU A 77 -3.30 13.43 -7.46
C LEU A 77 -2.50 14.62 -8.00
N LYS A 78 -1.46 15.00 -7.30
CA LYS A 78 -0.46 15.93 -7.84
C LYS A 78 0.09 15.42 -9.17
N PRO A 79 0.49 16.28 -10.10
CA PRO A 79 1.05 15.87 -11.39
C PRO A 79 2.22 14.91 -11.29
N GLU A 80 3.10 15.14 -10.32
CA GLU A 80 4.33 14.36 -10.07
C GLU A 80 4.13 13.17 -9.12
N ALA A 81 2.91 12.96 -8.62
CA ALA A 81 2.64 11.87 -7.69
C ALA A 81 2.89 10.50 -8.31
N ILE A 82 3.55 9.62 -7.57
CA ILE A 82 3.87 8.27 -7.98
C ILE A 82 2.81 7.25 -7.54
N ILE A 83 2.65 6.20 -8.33
CA ILE A 83 1.73 5.09 -8.05
C ILE A 83 2.56 3.86 -7.65
N MET A 84 2.25 3.34 -6.47
CA MET A 84 2.95 2.21 -5.84
C MET A 84 1.98 1.07 -5.55
N HIS A 85 2.48 -0.15 -5.55
CA HIS A 85 1.74 -1.34 -5.15
C HIS A 85 2.72 -2.45 -4.77
N PRO A 86 2.56 -3.16 -3.65
CA PRO A 86 3.50 -4.20 -3.23
C PRO A 86 3.48 -5.45 -4.13
N GLY A 87 2.50 -5.57 -5.04
CA GLY A 87 2.27 -6.75 -5.87
C GLY A 87 1.69 -7.94 -5.08
N PRO A 88 1.05 -8.90 -5.78
CA PRO A 88 0.55 -8.79 -7.16
C PRO A 88 -0.65 -7.83 -7.28
N VAL A 89 -0.84 -7.25 -8.46
CA VAL A 89 -1.92 -6.29 -8.76
C VAL A 89 -3.14 -7.01 -9.33
N ASN A 90 -4.33 -6.73 -8.81
CA ASN A 90 -5.60 -7.11 -9.45
C ASN A 90 -6.00 -5.99 -10.44
N ARG A 91 -5.54 -6.10 -11.68
CA ARG A 91 -5.82 -5.10 -12.74
C ARG A 91 -7.32 -4.96 -12.96
N GLY A 92 -7.79 -3.71 -13.01
CA GLY A 92 -9.22 -3.40 -13.15
C GLY A 92 -10.02 -3.50 -11.84
N VAL A 93 -9.38 -3.80 -10.71
CA VAL A 93 -10.00 -3.79 -9.37
C VAL A 93 -9.49 -2.60 -8.56
N GLU A 94 -8.35 -2.73 -7.88
CA GLU A 94 -7.76 -1.62 -7.13
C GLU A 94 -6.98 -0.65 -8.01
N LEU A 95 -6.51 -1.09 -9.19
CA LEU A 95 -5.72 -0.28 -10.13
C LEU A 95 -6.09 -0.59 -11.57
N ASP A 96 -6.39 0.45 -12.34
CA ASP A 96 -6.60 0.33 -13.77
C ASP A 96 -5.29 -0.09 -14.49
N SER A 97 -5.42 -0.95 -15.50
CA SER A 97 -4.28 -1.46 -16.26
C SER A 97 -3.45 -0.36 -16.93
N ALA A 98 -4.11 0.66 -17.48
CA ALA A 98 -3.43 1.79 -18.10
C ALA A 98 -2.55 2.57 -17.11
N LEU A 99 -3.01 2.72 -15.88
CA LEU A 99 -2.24 3.39 -14.82
C LEU A 99 -1.10 2.52 -14.29
N ALA A 100 -1.31 1.21 -14.18
CA ALA A 100 -0.27 0.26 -13.76
C ALA A 100 0.95 0.29 -14.69
N ASP A 101 0.73 0.56 -15.98
CA ASP A 101 1.76 0.61 -17.02
C ASP A 101 2.17 2.08 -17.39
N SER A 102 1.68 3.05 -16.64
CA SER A 102 1.96 4.46 -16.87
C SER A 102 3.35 4.88 -16.36
N LYS A 103 3.84 6.04 -16.82
CA LYS A 103 5.11 6.64 -16.36
C LYS A 103 5.09 7.01 -14.85
N ARG A 104 3.92 7.14 -14.25
CA ARG A 104 3.74 7.43 -12.82
C ARG A 104 3.85 6.17 -11.96
N SER A 105 3.75 4.99 -12.57
CA SER A 105 3.85 3.71 -11.87
C SER A 105 5.32 3.37 -11.61
N VAL A 106 5.66 3.21 -10.34
CA VAL A 106 6.98 2.74 -9.88
C VAL A 106 6.91 1.33 -9.28
N ILE A 107 5.89 0.56 -9.65
CA ILE A 107 5.61 -0.77 -9.08
C ILE A 107 6.77 -1.74 -9.32
N LEU A 108 7.35 -1.76 -10.51
CA LEU A 108 8.47 -2.64 -10.83
C LEU A 108 9.76 -2.22 -10.11
N ASP A 109 10.02 -0.92 -10.02
CA ASP A 109 11.16 -0.39 -9.25
C ASP A 109 11.00 -0.72 -7.76
N GLN A 110 9.78 -0.61 -7.23
CA GLN A 110 9.45 -1.00 -5.85
C GLN A 110 9.74 -2.48 -5.59
N VAL A 111 9.42 -3.38 -6.51
CA VAL A 111 9.72 -4.82 -6.40
C VAL A 111 11.23 -5.04 -6.34
N THR A 112 11.98 -4.42 -7.24
CA THR A 112 13.46 -4.51 -7.30
C THR A 112 14.10 -3.96 -6.02
N ASN A 113 13.69 -2.77 -5.59
CA ASN A 113 14.19 -2.14 -4.37
C ASN A 113 13.81 -2.94 -3.12
N GLY A 114 12.60 -3.51 -3.10
CA GLY A 114 12.14 -4.36 -2.01
C GLY A 114 12.96 -5.63 -1.83
N LEU A 115 13.47 -6.22 -2.93
CA LEU A 115 14.40 -7.33 -2.86
C LEU A 115 15.74 -6.89 -2.26
N ALA A 116 16.32 -5.80 -2.76
CA ALA A 116 17.60 -5.28 -2.27
C ALA A 116 17.54 -4.93 -0.77
N ILE A 117 16.48 -4.27 -0.32
CA ILE A 117 16.29 -3.92 1.10
C ILE A 117 16.16 -5.17 1.96
N ARG A 118 15.40 -6.18 1.53
CA ARG A 118 15.27 -7.45 2.29
C ARG A 118 16.61 -8.16 2.41
N MET A 119 17.40 -8.21 1.34
CA MET A 119 18.75 -8.77 1.37
C MET A 119 19.65 -8.03 2.35
N ALA A 120 19.62 -6.70 2.35
CA ALA A 120 20.40 -5.88 3.28
C ALA A 120 19.99 -6.12 4.74
N VAL A 121 18.70 -6.18 5.03
CA VAL A 121 18.18 -6.44 6.38
C VAL A 121 18.61 -7.84 6.86
N LEU A 122 18.46 -8.86 6.02
CA LEU A 122 18.88 -10.23 6.38
C LEU A 122 20.38 -10.31 6.63
N TYR A 123 21.19 -9.63 5.82
CA TYR A 123 22.64 -9.57 6.01
C TYR A 123 23.00 -8.91 7.35
N LEU A 124 22.42 -7.74 7.65
CA LEU A 124 22.69 -7.01 8.89
C LEU A 124 22.27 -7.81 10.12
N CYS A 125 21.07 -8.42 10.10
CA CYS A 125 20.60 -9.26 11.20
C CYS A 125 21.45 -10.52 11.39
N GLY A 126 21.93 -11.14 10.30
CA GLY A 126 22.80 -12.31 10.36
C GLY A 126 24.18 -11.99 10.95
N VAL A 127 24.79 -10.89 10.50
CA VAL A 127 26.10 -10.46 11.04
C VAL A 127 26.01 -10.11 12.51
N THR A 128 24.95 -9.44 12.96
CA THR A 128 24.75 -9.10 14.37
C THR A 128 24.63 -10.34 15.25
N ALA A 129 23.86 -11.33 14.80
CA ALA A 129 23.71 -12.60 15.54
C ALA A 129 25.03 -13.39 15.67
N ASP A 130 25.92 -13.32 14.69
CA ASP A 130 27.23 -13.95 14.75
C ASP A 130 28.22 -13.22 15.67
N LEU A 131 28.10 -11.89 15.82
CA LEU A 131 28.89 -11.11 16.75
C LEU A 131 28.49 -11.39 18.21
N GLU A 132 27.19 -11.40 18.49
CA GLU A 132 26.67 -11.70 19.84
C GLU A 132 27.12 -13.12 20.32
N LYS A 133 27.06 -14.12 19.45
CA LYS A 133 27.54 -15.48 19.79
C LYS A 133 29.05 -15.56 20.09
N LYS A 134 29.86 -14.67 19.50
CA LYS A 134 31.29 -14.63 19.77
C LYS A 134 31.62 -13.94 21.09
N GLU A 135 30.80 -13.01 21.53
CA GLU A 135 30.95 -12.35 22.84
C GLU A 135 30.51 -13.23 24.01
N GLU A 136 29.51 -14.11 23.81
CA GLU A 136 29.03 -15.04 24.85
C GLU A 136 29.91 -16.30 24.98
N GLY A 137 30.78 -16.61 24.03
CA GLY A 137 31.64 -17.81 24.00
C GLY A 137 33.10 -17.59 24.34
N GLY A 138 33.48 -16.38 24.74
CA GLY A 138 34.85 -15.99 25.16
C GLY A 138 34.90 -15.72 26.65
#